data_69f1c846081c8b8c49b0ec86f749370c
#
_entry.id   69f1c846081c8b8c49b0ec86f749370c
#
_cell.length_a   1.000
_cell.length_b   1.000
_cell.length_c   1.000
_cell.angle_alpha   90.00
_cell.angle_beta   90.00
_cell.angle_gamma   90.00
#
_symmetry.space_group_name_H-M   'P 1'
#
loop_
_entity.id
_entity.type
_entity.pdbx_description
1 polymer ?
#
loop_
_entity_poly.entity_id
_entity_poly.type
_entity_poly.pdbx_seq_one_letter_code
_entity_poly.pdbx_strand_id
1 'polypeptide(L)'
;YATAQYSLADFRTIKNRLGGTVNDVMLGMLAGGLRRYLQTNAELPGRPLVCAIPVSAEQEAAATRTSGNNVAYFHLRLRTDIADIRERYAATRAEAEAGKEVLELLGKHTAHDWMQYIPPLIFSSRRRQDYRVKAADRPGFPLSANVIVSNVPGPRETRYTACGEEVEALYSAGPLTEGTGLNITVWSYAGQMNLGAI
;
A
#
# COMPACT_ATOMS: atom_id res chain seq x y z
N TYR A 1 -6.68 8.50 -12.85
CA TYR A 1 -5.33 7.98 -12.65
C TYR A 1 -4.34 9.13 -12.65
N ALA A 2 -3.47 9.19 -11.65
CA ALA A 2 -2.43 10.20 -11.53
C ALA A 2 -1.06 9.53 -11.34
N THR A 3 0.00 10.18 -11.84
CA THR A 3 1.37 9.69 -11.70
C THR A 3 2.28 10.77 -11.15
N ALA A 4 3.32 10.35 -10.45
CA ALA A 4 4.41 11.20 -10.01
C ALA A 4 5.73 10.42 -9.99
N GLN A 5 6.83 11.13 -10.19
CA GLN A 5 8.17 10.57 -10.17
C GLN A 5 9.05 11.33 -9.20
N TYR A 6 9.84 10.61 -8.43
CA TYR A 6 10.75 11.14 -7.42
C TYR A 6 12.11 10.47 -7.50
N SER A 7 13.17 11.17 -7.11
CA SER A 7 14.52 10.59 -7.03
C SER A 7 14.63 9.60 -5.87
N LEU A 8 15.04 8.37 -6.13
CA LEU A 8 15.35 7.39 -5.08
C LEU A 8 16.52 7.87 -4.18
N ALA A 9 17.41 8.71 -4.69
CA ALA A 9 18.51 9.30 -3.91
C ALA A 9 17.98 10.23 -2.82
N ASP A 10 16.90 10.98 -3.08
CA ASP A 10 16.27 11.85 -2.09
C ASP A 10 15.65 11.03 -0.96
N PHE A 11 14.97 9.93 -1.28
CA PHE A 11 14.46 8.99 -0.28
C PHE A 11 15.56 8.42 0.60
N ARG A 12 16.69 8.05 0.01
CA ARG A 12 17.86 7.57 0.75
C ARG A 12 18.45 8.65 1.66
N THR A 13 18.51 9.88 1.19
CA THR A 13 18.99 11.03 1.98
C THR A 13 18.11 11.27 3.19
N ILE A 14 16.79 11.29 3.00
CA ILE A 14 15.81 11.46 4.08
C ILE A 14 15.92 10.30 5.07
N LYS A 15 15.93 9.06 4.58
CA LYS A 15 16.12 7.85 5.40
C LYS A 15 17.36 7.94 6.27
N ASN A 16 18.50 8.37 5.70
CA ASN A 16 19.77 8.45 6.42
C ASN A 16 19.75 9.53 7.51
N ARG A 17 18.96 10.59 7.34
CA ARG A 17 18.82 11.69 8.31
C ARG A 17 17.79 11.41 9.41
N LEU A 18 16.67 10.78 9.06
CA LEU A 18 15.55 10.55 9.98
C LEU A 18 15.50 9.11 10.53
N GLY A 19 16.33 8.22 9.99
CA GLY A 19 16.29 6.78 10.28
C GLY A 19 15.16 6.06 9.53
N GLY A 20 15.10 4.75 9.70
CA GLY A 20 14.09 3.90 9.06
C GLY A 20 14.50 3.37 7.69
N THR A 21 13.55 3.03 6.87
CA THR A 21 13.70 2.46 5.53
C THR A 21 13.19 3.41 4.44
N VAL A 22 13.49 3.13 3.17
CA VAL A 22 12.90 3.86 2.03
C VAL A 22 11.38 3.77 2.04
N ASN A 23 10.84 2.61 2.46
CA ASN A 23 9.40 2.42 2.59
C ASN A 23 8.79 3.32 3.66
N ASP A 24 9.48 3.54 4.78
CA ASP A 24 8.98 4.43 5.84
C ASP A 24 8.96 5.89 5.37
N VAL A 25 9.97 6.31 4.59
CA VAL A 25 9.99 7.64 3.96
C VAL A 25 8.81 7.80 2.99
N MET A 26 8.55 6.79 2.17
CA MET A 26 7.41 6.78 1.25
C MET A 26 6.08 6.91 2.01
N LEU A 27 5.88 6.11 3.05
CA LEU A 27 4.66 6.16 3.86
C LEU A 27 4.49 7.51 4.56
N GLY A 28 5.57 8.08 5.09
CA GLY A 28 5.57 9.42 5.70
C GLY A 28 5.23 10.52 4.69
N MET A 29 5.75 10.43 3.47
CA MET A 29 5.42 11.34 2.36
C MET A 29 3.93 11.22 2.00
N LEU A 30 3.42 9.99 1.83
CA LEU A 30 2.01 9.76 1.51
C LEU A 30 1.09 10.25 2.63
N ALA A 31 1.45 10.01 3.90
CA ALA A 31 0.70 10.54 5.04
C ALA A 31 0.60 12.08 5.00
N GLY A 32 1.69 12.76 4.66
CA GLY A 32 1.71 14.21 4.50
C GLY A 32 0.90 14.70 3.31
N GLY A 33 1.04 14.05 2.17
CA GLY A 33 0.31 14.38 0.95
C GLY A 33 -1.20 14.21 1.10
N LEU A 34 -1.63 13.07 1.65
CA LEU A 34 -3.05 12.78 1.92
C LEU A 34 -3.63 13.74 2.97
N ARG A 35 -2.89 14.04 4.04
CA ARG A 35 -3.32 15.05 5.01
C ARG A 35 -3.57 16.38 4.33
N ARG A 36 -2.61 16.86 3.53
CA ARG A 36 -2.74 18.14 2.82
C ARG A 36 -3.92 18.15 1.86
N TYR A 37 -4.08 17.08 1.09
CA TYR A 37 -5.21 16.93 0.16
C TYR A 37 -6.54 17.03 0.88
N LEU A 38 -6.73 16.26 1.95
CA LEU A 38 -7.97 16.25 2.73
C LEU A 38 -8.22 17.59 3.45
N GLN A 39 -7.16 18.27 3.92
CA GLN A 39 -7.30 19.63 4.49
C GLN A 39 -7.77 20.63 3.47
N THR A 40 -7.21 20.60 2.25
CA THR A 40 -7.59 21.52 1.16
C THR A 40 -9.06 21.34 0.76
N ASN A 41 -9.58 20.13 0.86
CA ASN A 41 -10.98 19.82 0.55
C ASN A 41 -11.91 19.90 1.78
N ALA A 42 -11.42 20.33 2.94
CA ALA A 42 -12.18 20.37 4.20
C ALA A 42 -12.74 19.00 4.64
N GLU A 43 -12.05 17.91 4.26
CA GLU A 43 -12.46 16.51 4.49
C GLU A 43 -11.53 15.77 5.45
N LEU A 44 -10.58 16.47 6.10
CA LEU A 44 -9.64 15.79 7.00
C LEU A 44 -10.37 15.24 8.23
N PRO A 45 -10.42 13.91 8.40
CA PRO A 45 -11.07 13.31 9.55
C PRO A 45 -10.24 13.53 10.83
N GLY A 46 -10.91 13.55 11.98
CA GLY A 46 -10.23 13.58 13.28
C GLY A 46 -9.49 12.29 13.65
N ARG A 47 -9.64 11.24 12.84
CA ARG A 47 -8.97 9.94 12.97
C ARG A 47 -7.94 9.76 11.85
N PRO A 48 -6.81 9.06 12.10
CA PRO A 48 -5.85 8.77 11.05
C PRO A 48 -6.47 7.85 9.99
N LEU A 49 -6.02 8.01 8.73
CA LEU A 49 -6.37 7.06 7.68
C LEU A 49 -5.68 5.71 7.94
N VAL A 50 -6.40 4.64 7.69
CA VAL A 50 -5.87 3.27 7.74
C VAL A 50 -5.40 2.89 6.35
N CYS A 51 -4.16 2.40 6.29
CA CYS A 51 -3.52 1.90 5.08
C CYS A 51 -3.34 0.39 5.16
N ALA A 52 -3.70 -0.32 4.08
CA ALA A 52 -3.35 -1.72 3.88
C ALA A 52 -2.11 -1.83 2.99
N ILE A 53 -1.11 -2.57 3.45
CA ILE A 53 0.13 -2.81 2.72
C ILE A 53 0.20 -4.28 2.33
N PRO A 54 0.16 -4.59 1.02
CA PRO A 54 0.37 -5.94 0.54
C PRO A 54 1.85 -6.34 0.69
N VAL A 55 2.08 -7.55 1.15
CA VAL A 55 3.41 -8.18 1.21
C VAL A 55 3.34 -9.56 0.58
N SER A 56 4.39 -9.95 -0.13
CA SER A 56 4.47 -11.30 -0.65
C SER A 56 4.50 -12.30 0.49
N ALA A 57 3.60 -13.28 0.42
CA ALA A 57 3.57 -14.43 1.31
C ALA A 57 4.27 -15.65 0.68
N GLU A 58 4.89 -15.51 -0.49
CA GLU A 58 5.63 -16.58 -1.13
C GLU A 58 6.90 -16.90 -0.34
N GLN A 59 7.13 -18.18 -0.12
CA GLN A 59 8.42 -18.68 0.38
C GLN A 59 9.43 -18.68 -0.77
N GLU A 60 10.70 -18.40 -0.50
CA GLU A 60 11.78 -18.40 -1.51
C GLU A 60 11.86 -19.71 -2.33
N ALA A 61 11.44 -20.83 -1.75
CA ALA A 61 11.37 -22.13 -2.44
C ALA A 61 10.26 -22.21 -3.51
N ALA A 62 9.34 -21.24 -3.57
CA ALA A 62 8.24 -21.22 -4.53
C ALA A 62 8.56 -20.43 -5.82
N ALA A 63 9.81 -20.05 -6.06
CA ALA A 63 10.27 -19.34 -7.26
C ALA A 63 9.99 -20.08 -8.58
N THR A 64 9.62 -21.35 -8.53
CA THR A 64 9.18 -22.17 -9.67
C THR A 64 7.67 -22.12 -9.92
N ARG A 65 6.92 -21.38 -9.13
CA ARG A 65 5.46 -21.32 -9.27
C ARG A 65 5.09 -20.46 -10.48
N THR A 66 4.48 -21.05 -11.47
CA THR A 66 4.07 -20.38 -12.72
C THR A 66 2.69 -19.73 -12.63
N SER A 67 1.97 -19.91 -11.53
CA SER A 67 0.61 -19.37 -11.35
C SER A 67 0.26 -19.15 -9.88
N GLY A 68 -0.62 -18.17 -9.64
CA GLY A 68 -1.13 -17.82 -8.32
C GLY A 68 -0.53 -16.50 -7.80
N ASN A 69 -1.27 -15.82 -6.94
CA ASN A 69 -0.86 -14.61 -6.24
C ASN A 69 -1.11 -14.83 -4.75
N ASN A 70 -0.03 -15.01 -4.01
CA ASN A 70 -0.09 -15.22 -2.56
C ASN A 70 0.36 -13.95 -1.85
N VAL A 71 -0.61 -13.15 -1.44
CA VAL A 71 -0.40 -11.83 -0.83
C VAL A 71 -1.02 -11.81 0.55
N ALA A 72 -0.20 -11.47 1.53
CA ALA A 72 -0.67 -11.09 2.86
C ALA A 72 -0.80 -9.57 2.96
N TYR A 73 -1.54 -9.10 3.94
CA TYR A 73 -1.70 -7.68 4.20
C TYR A 73 -1.42 -7.40 5.67
N PHE A 74 -0.71 -6.32 5.93
CA PHE A 74 -0.73 -5.71 7.24
C PHE A 74 -1.33 -4.31 7.15
N HIS A 75 -1.90 -3.85 8.27
CA HIS A 75 -2.57 -2.57 8.35
C HIS A 75 -1.81 -1.65 9.28
N LEU A 76 -1.75 -0.38 8.93
CA LEU A 76 -1.15 0.67 9.74
C LEU A 76 -1.96 1.95 9.65
N ARG A 77 -1.80 2.82 10.63
CA ARG A 77 -2.36 4.17 10.61
C ARG A 77 -1.35 5.12 9.99
N LEU A 78 -1.73 5.82 8.93
CA LEU A 78 -0.86 6.81 8.26
C LEU A 78 -0.67 8.11 9.06
N ARG A 79 -1.17 8.19 10.28
CA ARG A 79 -1.05 9.33 11.20
C ARG A 79 -1.32 10.68 10.54
N THR A 80 -2.28 10.70 9.64
CA THR A 80 -2.77 11.93 8.98
C THR A 80 -3.39 12.92 9.97
N ASP A 81 -3.67 12.50 11.19
CA ASP A 81 -4.13 13.29 12.33
C ASP A 81 -3.03 14.23 12.87
N ILE A 82 -1.75 13.90 12.74
CA ILE A 82 -0.62 14.66 13.29
C ILE A 82 -0.21 15.78 12.32
N ALA A 83 -0.15 17.02 12.80
CA ALA A 83 0.19 18.18 11.99
C ALA A 83 1.69 18.32 11.72
N ASP A 84 2.53 18.13 12.75
CA ASP A 84 3.98 18.22 12.63
C ASP A 84 4.54 17.11 11.74
N ILE A 85 5.40 17.48 10.79
CA ILE A 85 5.92 16.54 9.79
C ILE A 85 6.86 15.50 10.38
N ARG A 86 7.67 15.88 11.37
CA ARG A 86 8.65 14.97 11.99
C ARG A 86 7.96 14.01 12.94
N GLU A 87 7.04 14.51 13.73
CA GLU A 87 6.22 13.71 14.63
C GLU A 87 5.37 12.72 13.83
N ARG A 88 4.71 13.18 12.74
CA ARG A 88 3.94 12.32 11.85
C ARG A 88 4.79 11.23 11.24
N TYR A 89 6.00 11.56 10.74
CA TYR A 89 6.93 10.59 10.19
C TYR A 89 7.30 9.51 11.21
N ALA A 90 7.72 9.93 12.42
CA ALA A 90 8.11 9.02 13.49
C ALA A 90 6.95 8.11 13.91
N ALA A 91 5.75 8.68 14.07
CA ALA A 91 4.56 7.92 14.44
C ALA A 91 4.11 6.96 13.33
N THR A 92 4.13 7.36 12.05
CA THR A 92 3.80 6.46 10.91
C THR A 92 4.80 5.31 10.80
N ARG A 93 6.08 5.58 11.05
CA ARG A 93 7.13 4.55 11.08
C ARG A 93 6.88 3.55 12.20
N ALA A 94 6.58 4.00 13.41
CA ALA A 94 6.28 3.11 14.55
C ALA A 94 5.05 2.21 14.25
N GLU A 95 4.01 2.75 13.64
CA GLU A 95 2.85 1.97 13.19
C GLU A 95 3.23 0.91 12.14
N ALA A 96 4.15 1.23 11.22
CA ALA A 96 4.62 0.28 10.21
C ALA A 96 5.48 -0.84 10.82
N GLU A 97 6.32 -0.52 11.79
CA GLU A 97 7.12 -1.50 12.55
C GLU A 97 6.20 -2.45 13.32
N ALA A 98 5.22 -1.93 14.08
CA ALA A 98 4.25 -2.72 14.82
C ALA A 98 3.38 -3.60 13.88
N GLY A 99 2.95 -3.08 12.74
CA GLY A 99 2.17 -3.84 11.77
C GLY A 99 2.94 -5.02 11.17
N LYS A 100 4.23 -4.86 10.92
CA LYS A 100 5.10 -5.95 10.46
C LYS A 100 5.30 -7.00 11.55
N GLU A 101 5.54 -6.57 12.80
CA GLU A 101 5.69 -7.49 13.93
C GLU A 101 4.44 -8.34 14.12
N VAL A 102 3.25 -7.75 14.09
CA VAL A 102 1.98 -8.47 14.15
C VAL A 102 1.86 -9.49 13.01
N LEU A 103 2.23 -9.11 11.78
CA LEU A 103 2.19 -10.02 10.63
C LEU A 103 3.17 -11.20 10.79
N GLU A 104 4.36 -10.95 11.35
CA GLU A 104 5.35 -11.99 11.62
C GLU A 104 4.86 -12.96 12.71
N LEU A 105 4.29 -12.43 13.79
CA LEU A 105 3.74 -13.24 14.89
C LEU A 105 2.54 -14.11 14.46
N LEU A 106 1.64 -13.55 13.66
CA LEU A 106 0.46 -14.27 13.15
C LEU A 106 0.81 -15.25 12.02
N GLY A 107 1.92 -15.02 11.32
CA GLY A 107 2.29 -15.73 10.11
C GLY A 107 1.58 -15.21 8.87
N LYS A 108 2.32 -15.09 7.77
CA LYS A 108 1.84 -14.53 6.49
C LYS A 108 0.70 -15.34 5.85
N HIS A 109 0.54 -16.60 6.21
CA HIS A 109 -0.44 -17.51 5.60
C HIS A 109 -1.75 -17.62 6.38
N THR A 110 -1.80 -17.14 7.63
CA THR A 110 -2.94 -17.37 8.53
C THR A 110 -4.28 -16.93 7.93
N ALA A 111 -4.35 -15.73 7.35
CA ALA A 111 -5.58 -15.25 6.75
C ALA A 111 -6.00 -16.07 5.51
N HIS A 112 -5.03 -16.49 4.69
CA HIS A 112 -5.26 -17.32 3.52
C HIS A 112 -5.72 -18.73 3.93
N ASP A 113 -5.10 -19.30 4.94
CA ASP A 113 -5.43 -20.64 5.45
C ASP A 113 -6.85 -20.70 5.99
N TRP A 114 -7.32 -19.66 6.66
CA TRP A 114 -8.71 -19.57 7.10
C TRP A 114 -9.69 -19.39 5.93
N MET A 115 -9.31 -18.62 4.90
CA MET A 115 -10.19 -18.39 3.74
C MET A 115 -10.46 -19.66 2.92
N GLN A 116 -9.54 -20.64 2.89
CA GLN A 116 -9.76 -21.90 2.15
C GLN A 116 -10.89 -22.76 2.74
N TYR A 117 -11.24 -22.56 4.01
CA TYR A 117 -12.37 -23.25 4.63
C TYR A 117 -13.73 -22.61 4.33
N ILE A 118 -13.76 -21.42 3.73
CA ILE A 118 -14.99 -20.75 3.35
C ILE A 118 -15.38 -21.19 1.93
N PRO A 119 -16.56 -21.85 1.75
CA PRO A 119 -16.99 -22.24 0.43
C PRO A 119 -17.05 -21.03 -0.52
N PRO A 120 -16.49 -21.10 -1.73
CA PRO A 120 -16.43 -19.97 -2.67
C PRO A 120 -17.80 -19.34 -2.99
N LEU A 121 -18.86 -20.16 -3.02
CA LEU A 121 -20.23 -19.67 -3.25
C LEU A 121 -20.73 -18.79 -2.10
N ILE A 122 -20.40 -19.12 -0.86
CA ILE A 122 -20.77 -18.32 0.31
C ILE A 122 -20.01 -17.00 0.28
N PHE A 123 -18.70 -17.06 0.07
CA PHE A 123 -17.87 -15.87 -0.01
C PHE A 123 -18.33 -14.93 -1.14
N SER A 124 -18.52 -15.45 -2.35
CA SER A 124 -18.93 -14.64 -3.50
C SER A 124 -20.35 -14.09 -3.36
N SER A 125 -21.30 -14.85 -2.80
CA SER A 125 -22.66 -14.37 -2.59
C SER A 125 -22.70 -13.26 -1.55
N ARG A 126 -21.94 -13.38 -0.46
CA ARG A 126 -21.82 -12.35 0.56
C ARG A 126 -21.24 -11.07 -0.03
N ARG A 127 -20.13 -11.16 -0.77
CA ARG A 127 -19.50 -10.00 -1.44
C ARG A 127 -20.46 -9.32 -2.43
N ARG A 128 -21.21 -10.12 -3.23
CA ARG A 128 -22.22 -9.58 -4.13
C ARG A 128 -23.35 -8.85 -3.39
N GLN A 129 -23.76 -9.38 -2.25
CA GLN A 129 -24.78 -8.75 -1.43
C GLN A 129 -24.27 -7.43 -0.85
N ASP A 130 -23.06 -7.42 -0.26
CA ASP A 130 -22.45 -6.22 0.30
C ASP A 130 -22.34 -5.12 -0.77
N TYR A 131 -21.92 -5.46 -1.98
CA TYR A 131 -21.88 -4.55 -3.11
C TYR A 131 -23.26 -4.02 -3.51
N ARG A 132 -24.26 -4.90 -3.65
CA ARG A 132 -25.63 -4.50 -4.04
C ARG A 132 -26.27 -3.52 -3.06
N VAL A 133 -26.01 -3.70 -1.78
CA VAL A 133 -26.59 -2.86 -0.72
C VAL A 133 -25.69 -1.67 -0.37
N LYS A 134 -24.61 -1.47 -1.11
CA LYS A 134 -23.59 -0.44 -0.85
C LYS A 134 -23.17 -0.42 0.61
N ALA A 135 -22.81 -1.59 1.12
CA ALA A 135 -22.54 -1.78 2.54
C ALA A 135 -21.42 -0.87 3.05
N ALA A 136 -20.43 -0.59 2.21
CA ALA A 136 -19.32 0.30 2.54
C ALA A 136 -19.72 1.75 2.80
N ASP A 137 -20.87 2.20 2.23
CA ASP A 137 -21.37 3.56 2.42
C ASP A 137 -22.16 3.72 3.74
N ARG A 138 -22.39 2.63 4.45
CA ARG A 138 -23.18 2.64 5.69
C ARG A 138 -22.33 3.07 6.88
N PRO A 139 -22.84 3.95 7.75
CA PRO A 139 -22.18 4.28 9.00
C PRO A 139 -21.89 3.03 9.83
N GLY A 140 -20.65 2.89 10.31
CA GLY A 140 -20.23 1.75 11.13
C GLY A 140 -19.89 0.47 10.36
N PHE A 141 -19.92 0.47 9.02
CA PHE A 141 -19.42 -0.66 8.25
C PHE A 141 -17.89 -0.80 8.50
N PRO A 142 -17.42 -2.01 8.86
CA PRO A 142 -16.00 -2.21 9.17
C PRO A 142 -15.17 -2.21 7.89
N LEU A 143 -14.69 -1.02 7.49
CA LEU A 143 -13.71 -0.90 6.41
C LEU A 143 -12.36 -1.43 6.88
N SER A 144 -11.74 -2.28 6.09
CA SER A 144 -10.42 -2.82 6.39
C SER A 144 -9.33 -1.76 6.22
N ALA A 145 -9.47 -0.89 5.23
CA ALA A 145 -8.53 0.20 4.94
C ALA A 145 -9.19 1.31 4.13
N ASN A 146 -8.70 2.54 4.28
CA ASN A 146 -9.09 3.68 3.44
C ASN A 146 -8.24 3.74 2.16
N VAL A 147 -6.97 3.30 2.25
CA VAL A 147 -5.97 3.38 1.19
C VAL A 147 -5.22 2.05 1.11
N ILE A 148 -4.92 1.60 -0.09
CA ILE A 148 -3.94 0.52 -0.32
C ILE A 148 -2.66 1.17 -0.83
N VAL A 149 -1.53 0.80 -0.23
CA VAL A 149 -0.20 1.25 -0.70
C VAL A 149 0.68 0.05 -0.96
N SER A 150 1.05 -0.14 -2.22
CA SER A 150 1.95 -1.20 -2.67
C SER A 150 3.30 -0.60 -3.05
N ASN A 151 4.39 -1.18 -2.55
CA ASN A 151 5.74 -0.83 -2.96
C ASN A 151 6.39 -2.04 -3.64
N VAL A 152 6.67 -1.90 -4.93
CA VAL A 152 7.22 -2.95 -5.77
C VAL A 152 8.65 -2.61 -6.15
N PRO A 153 9.64 -3.43 -5.74
CA PRO A 153 11.01 -3.27 -6.22
C PRO A 153 11.09 -3.64 -7.70
N GLY A 154 11.50 -2.69 -8.52
CA GLY A 154 11.73 -2.89 -9.95
C GLY A 154 13.21 -3.01 -10.31
N PRO A 155 13.53 -3.15 -11.61
CA PRO A 155 14.88 -3.22 -12.11
C PRO A 155 15.73 -1.99 -11.69
N ARG A 156 16.97 -2.25 -11.29
CA ARG A 156 17.91 -1.17 -10.92
C ARG A 156 18.51 -0.48 -12.15
N GLU A 157 18.58 -1.21 -13.25
CA GLU A 157 19.15 -0.76 -14.52
C GLU A 157 18.02 -0.42 -15.49
N THR A 158 18.29 0.51 -16.38
CA THR A 158 17.41 0.83 -17.51
C THR A 158 17.12 -0.41 -18.34
N ARG A 159 15.87 -0.60 -18.72
CA ARG A 159 15.41 -1.67 -19.62
C ARG A 159 15.01 -1.09 -20.95
N TYR A 160 15.06 -1.93 -21.96
CA TYR A 160 14.70 -1.59 -23.33
C TYR A 160 13.54 -2.47 -23.78
N THR A 161 12.69 -1.91 -24.62
CA THR A 161 11.63 -2.67 -25.31
C THR A 161 12.24 -3.61 -26.35
N ALA A 162 11.41 -4.52 -26.89
CA ALA A 162 11.82 -5.39 -28.00
C ALA A 162 12.22 -4.62 -29.27
N CYS A 163 11.78 -3.35 -29.42
CA CYS A 163 12.13 -2.47 -30.52
C CYS A 163 13.38 -1.61 -30.24
N GLY A 164 14.04 -1.80 -29.10
CA GLY A 164 15.26 -1.08 -28.73
C GLY A 164 15.03 0.28 -28.07
N GLU A 165 13.78 0.70 -27.83
CA GLU A 165 13.45 1.94 -27.16
C GLU A 165 13.70 1.83 -25.65
N GLU A 166 14.18 2.91 -25.03
CA GLU A 166 14.40 2.97 -23.60
C GLU A 166 13.07 3.03 -22.83
N VAL A 167 12.96 2.24 -21.77
CA VAL A 167 11.85 2.34 -20.83
C VAL A 167 12.17 3.41 -19.80
N GLU A 168 11.52 4.56 -19.87
CA GLU A 168 11.77 5.70 -18.99
C GLU A 168 11.20 5.51 -17.58
N ALA A 169 10.03 4.90 -17.47
CA ALA A 169 9.35 4.72 -16.19
C ALA A 169 8.42 3.50 -16.20
N LEU A 170 8.19 2.93 -15.02
CA LEU A 170 7.22 1.87 -14.78
C LEU A 170 6.13 2.37 -13.83
N TYR A 171 4.89 2.32 -14.27
CA TYR A 171 3.73 2.63 -13.46
C TYR A 171 2.74 1.47 -13.48
N SER A 172 2.03 1.28 -12.40
CA SER A 172 0.92 0.34 -12.34
C SER A 172 -0.25 0.92 -11.59
N ALA A 173 -1.43 0.38 -11.85
CA ALA A 173 -2.65 0.66 -11.11
C ALA A 173 -3.11 -0.63 -10.46
N GLY A 174 -3.29 -0.60 -9.15
CA GLY A 174 -3.93 -1.70 -8.43
C GLY A 174 -5.45 -1.57 -8.47
N PRO A 175 -6.19 -2.67 -8.22
CA PRO A 175 -7.64 -2.62 -8.18
C PRO A 175 -8.13 -1.80 -6.97
N LEU A 176 -9.20 -1.05 -7.17
CA LEU A 176 -10.00 -0.51 -6.08
C LEU A 176 -10.96 -1.60 -5.59
N THR A 177 -10.97 -1.83 -4.29
CA THR A 177 -11.92 -2.72 -3.62
C THR A 177 -13.00 -1.90 -2.94
N GLU A 178 -14.18 -2.48 -2.75
CA GLU A 178 -15.27 -1.79 -2.07
C GLU A 178 -14.84 -1.31 -0.67
N GLY A 179 -15.11 -0.04 -0.40
CA GLY A 179 -14.71 0.63 0.83
C GLY A 179 -13.27 1.16 0.86
N THR A 180 -12.49 0.95 -0.19
CA THR A 180 -11.15 1.54 -0.35
C THR A 180 -11.24 2.69 -1.35
N GLY A 181 -10.93 3.90 -0.91
CA GLY A 181 -11.08 5.12 -1.74
C GLY A 181 -9.87 5.40 -2.64
N LEU A 182 -8.73 4.75 -2.41
CA LEU A 182 -7.48 5.05 -3.11
C LEU A 182 -6.56 3.84 -3.14
N ASN A 183 -5.97 3.56 -4.30
CA ASN A 183 -4.87 2.61 -4.45
C ASN A 183 -3.64 3.33 -4.99
N ILE A 184 -2.55 3.24 -4.28
CA ILE A 184 -1.26 3.84 -4.65
C ILE A 184 -0.26 2.70 -4.84
N THR A 185 0.31 2.61 -6.03
CA THR A 185 1.40 1.67 -6.31
C THR A 185 2.66 2.45 -6.62
N VAL A 186 3.76 2.08 -5.99
CA VAL A 186 5.06 2.69 -6.18
C VAL A 186 6.03 1.65 -6.72
N TRP A 187 6.71 1.98 -7.82
CA TRP A 187 7.78 1.18 -8.41
C TRP A 187 9.12 1.90 -8.24
N SER A 188 10.12 1.19 -7.73
CA SER A 188 11.50 1.66 -7.86
C SER A 188 12.06 1.18 -9.21
N TYR A 189 12.54 2.10 -10.05
CA TYR A 189 13.07 1.77 -11.37
C TYR A 189 14.20 2.75 -11.74
N ALA A 190 15.36 2.22 -12.16
CA ALA A 190 16.49 3.00 -12.68
C ALA A 190 16.82 4.26 -11.82
N GLY A 191 16.83 4.13 -10.50
CA GLY A 191 17.13 5.24 -9.58
C GLY A 191 15.97 6.18 -9.29
N GLN A 192 14.77 5.89 -9.78
CA GLN A 192 13.55 6.65 -9.56
C GLN A 192 12.54 5.88 -8.72
N MET A 193 11.62 6.60 -8.09
CA MET A 193 10.42 6.09 -7.42
C MET A 193 9.22 6.60 -8.22
N ASN A 194 8.56 5.70 -8.94
CA ASN A 194 7.43 6.00 -9.82
C ASN A 194 6.13 5.65 -9.11
N LEU A 195 5.31 6.63 -8.85
CA LEU A 195 4.05 6.53 -8.13
C LEU A 195 2.88 6.60 -9.09
N GLY A 196 1.99 5.61 -9.04
CA GLY A 196 0.70 5.61 -9.72
C GLY A 196 -0.43 5.57 -8.70
N ALA A 197 -1.44 6.40 -8.86
CA ALA A 197 -2.59 6.50 -7.98
C ALA A 197 -3.92 6.43 -8.77
N ILE A 198 -4.86 5.65 -8.27
CA ILE A 198 -6.21 5.50 -8.82
C ILE A 198 -7.24 5.57 -7.69
#